data_b2df3b627fef08b49075a955ac7e700e
#
_entry.id   b2df3b627fef08b49075a955ac7e700e
#
_cell.length_a   1.000
_cell.length_b   1.000
_cell.length_c   1.000
_cell.angle_alpha   90.00
_cell.angle_beta   90.00
_cell.angle_gamma   90.00
#
_symmetry.space_group_name_H-M   'P 1'
#
loop_
_entity.id
_entity.type
_entity.pdbx_description
1 polymer ?
#
loop_
_entity_poly.entity_id
_entity_poly.type
_entity_poly.pdbx_seq_one_letter_code
_entity_poly.pdbx_strand_id
1 'polypeptide(L)'
;MPLNLNREVFITCAVTGSGSTQDRSQFVPRSPKDIADSAINAAIAGAAIVHCHVRDPETGKPSRNLAYYREVTDRIRDSDVDVVLNLTAGMGGDIVFGGTENPLPVAEGTDMIGAEERVAHIIAVSYTHLTLPTILLV
;
A
#
# COMPACT_ATOMS: atom_id res chain seq x y z
N MET A 1 27.94 6.69 -27.65
CA MET A 1 28.22 5.40 -26.99
C MET A 1 26.88 4.68 -26.78
N PRO A 2 26.70 3.44 -27.20
CA PRO A 2 25.51 2.71 -26.85
C PRO A 2 25.51 2.47 -25.34
N LEU A 3 24.37 2.79 -24.68
CA LEU A 3 24.17 2.51 -23.27
C LEU A 3 24.15 1.00 -23.09
N ASN A 4 25.02 0.47 -22.22
CA ASN A 4 24.92 -0.91 -21.80
C ASN A 4 23.62 -1.06 -21.00
N LEU A 5 22.73 -1.92 -21.47
CA LEU A 5 21.50 -2.27 -20.75
C LEU A 5 21.87 -2.95 -19.43
N ASN A 6 21.48 -2.33 -18.32
CA ASN A 6 21.47 -3.03 -17.03
C ASN A 6 20.37 -4.10 -17.07
N ARG A 7 20.75 -5.36 -16.82
CA ARG A 7 19.80 -6.49 -16.76
C ARG A 7 19.48 -6.94 -15.35
N GLU A 8 20.03 -6.25 -14.36
CA GLU A 8 19.70 -6.47 -12.97
C GLU A 8 18.30 -5.87 -12.70
N VAL A 9 17.44 -6.66 -12.12
CA VAL A 9 16.07 -6.26 -11.76
C VAL A 9 15.79 -6.63 -10.31
N PHE A 10 14.99 -5.85 -9.65
CA PHE A 10 14.40 -6.22 -8.36
C PHE A 10 12.90 -6.44 -8.52
N ILE A 11 12.36 -7.33 -7.72
CA ILE A 11 10.95 -7.69 -7.74
C ILE A 11 10.25 -6.97 -6.61
N THR A 12 9.19 -6.22 -6.95
CA THR A 12 8.24 -5.68 -5.97
C THR A 12 6.99 -6.56 -5.98
N CYS A 13 6.64 -7.12 -4.82
CA CYS A 13 5.42 -7.89 -4.65
C CYS A 13 4.34 -7.05 -3.96
N ALA A 14 3.24 -6.78 -4.67
CA ALA A 14 2.05 -6.11 -4.11
C ALA A 14 1.08 -7.17 -3.57
N VAL A 15 1.06 -7.37 -2.25
CA VAL A 15 0.37 -8.50 -1.65
C VAL A 15 -1.14 -8.33 -1.50
N THR A 16 -1.65 -7.09 -1.54
CA THR A 16 -3.07 -6.80 -1.28
C THR A 16 -3.80 -6.12 -2.44
N GLY A 17 -3.10 -5.29 -3.23
CA GLY A 17 -3.73 -4.41 -4.21
C GLY A 17 -4.55 -3.27 -3.60
N SER A 18 -4.88 -2.25 -4.39
CA SER A 18 -5.55 -1.01 -3.94
C SER A 18 -7.08 -1.09 -3.96
N GLY A 19 -7.67 -1.89 -4.83
CA GLY A 19 -9.10 -1.90 -5.07
C GLY A 19 -9.90 -2.81 -4.16
N SER A 20 -11.21 -2.89 -4.39
CA SER A 20 -12.14 -3.83 -3.75
C SER A 20 -11.94 -5.25 -4.33
N THR A 21 -10.74 -5.79 -4.15
CA THR A 21 -10.36 -7.11 -4.67
C THR A 21 -10.61 -8.24 -3.68
N GLN A 22 -10.88 -7.90 -2.42
CA GLN A 22 -11.09 -8.86 -1.32
C GLN A 22 -12.23 -9.86 -1.59
N ASP A 23 -13.22 -9.46 -2.39
CA ASP A 23 -14.37 -10.30 -2.70
C ASP A 23 -14.18 -11.13 -3.98
N ARG A 24 -13.08 -10.90 -4.70
CA ARG A 24 -12.74 -11.61 -5.95
C ARG A 24 -11.92 -12.87 -5.71
N SER A 25 -11.24 -12.96 -4.58
CA SER A 25 -10.41 -14.11 -4.24
C SER A 25 -10.30 -14.27 -2.73
N GLN A 26 -10.49 -15.49 -2.24
CA GLN A 26 -10.26 -15.86 -0.85
C GLN A 26 -8.78 -15.77 -0.43
N PHE A 27 -7.86 -15.69 -1.39
CA PHE A 27 -6.43 -15.60 -1.13
C PHE A 27 -5.94 -14.16 -0.94
N VAL A 28 -6.80 -13.16 -1.13
CA VAL A 28 -6.44 -11.77 -0.83
C VAL A 28 -6.37 -11.61 0.69
N PRO A 29 -5.19 -11.28 1.26
CA PRO A 29 -5.04 -11.15 2.70
C PRO A 29 -5.85 -9.95 3.21
N ARG A 30 -6.50 -10.11 4.38
CA ARG A 30 -7.39 -9.08 4.96
C ARG A 30 -6.91 -8.61 6.32
N SER A 31 -6.59 -9.53 7.21
CA SER A 31 -6.10 -9.15 8.54
C SER A 31 -4.67 -8.64 8.48
N PRO A 32 -4.24 -7.81 9.45
CA PRO A 32 -2.86 -7.40 9.57
C PRO A 32 -1.88 -8.57 9.59
N LYS A 33 -2.26 -9.65 10.27
CA LYS A 33 -1.46 -10.89 10.31
C LYS A 33 -1.32 -11.51 8.92
N ASP A 34 -2.42 -11.69 8.19
CA ASP A 34 -2.39 -12.33 6.86
C ASP A 34 -1.59 -11.49 5.86
N ILE A 35 -1.70 -10.16 5.96
CA ILE A 35 -0.94 -9.21 5.13
C ILE A 35 0.55 -9.34 5.42
N ALA A 36 0.94 -9.38 6.69
CA ALA A 36 2.32 -9.55 7.08
C ALA A 36 2.88 -10.92 6.67
N ASP A 37 2.14 -12.00 6.90
CA ASP A 37 2.53 -13.35 6.49
C ASP A 37 2.72 -13.44 4.97
N SER A 38 1.83 -12.84 4.20
CA SER A 38 1.94 -12.79 2.74
C SER A 38 3.18 -12.01 2.29
N ALA A 39 3.49 -10.88 2.95
CA ALA A 39 4.68 -10.07 2.68
C ALA A 39 5.98 -10.83 3.00
N ILE A 40 6.02 -11.50 4.16
CA ILE A 40 7.16 -12.32 4.59
C ILE A 40 7.39 -13.48 3.61
N ASN A 41 6.32 -14.18 3.21
CA ASN A 41 6.41 -15.26 2.23
C ASN A 41 6.90 -14.77 0.86
N ALA A 42 6.47 -13.58 0.43
CA ALA A 42 6.96 -12.96 -0.79
C ALA A 42 8.46 -12.63 -0.71
N ALA A 43 8.93 -12.12 0.44
CA ALA A 43 10.35 -11.85 0.68
C ALA A 43 11.17 -13.15 0.66
N ILE A 44 10.71 -14.20 1.32
CA ILE A 44 11.34 -15.53 1.30
C ILE A 44 11.42 -16.08 -0.14
N ALA A 45 10.40 -15.80 -0.96
CA ALA A 45 10.39 -16.20 -2.37
C ALA A 45 11.29 -15.33 -3.27
N GLY A 46 11.93 -14.27 -2.73
CA GLY A 46 12.91 -13.44 -3.42
C GLY A 46 12.42 -12.05 -3.81
N ALA A 47 11.29 -11.58 -3.28
CA ALA A 47 10.90 -10.18 -3.46
C ALA A 47 11.84 -9.26 -2.67
N ALA A 48 12.42 -8.27 -3.34
CA ALA A 48 13.25 -7.23 -2.71
C ALA A 48 12.41 -6.15 -2.03
N ILE A 49 11.18 -5.95 -2.51
CA ILE A 49 10.23 -4.96 -1.99
C ILE A 49 8.88 -5.64 -1.82
N VAL A 50 8.22 -5.41 -0.70
CA VAL A 50 6.82 -5.78 -0.48
C VAL A 50 5.97 -4.53 -0.36
N HIS A 51 4.89 -4.46 -1.13
CA HIS A 51 3.95 -3.34 -1.12
C HIS A 51 2.65 -3.77 -0.47
N CYS A 52 2.28 -3.09 0.63
CA CYS A 52 1.14 -3.45 1.45
C CYS A 52 0.09 -2.33 1.49
N HIS A 53 -1.16 -2.67 1.18
CA HIS A 53 -2.33 -1.88 1.53
C HIS A 53 -2.97 -2.51 2.77
N VAL A 54 -3.01 -1.77 3.86
CA VAL A 54 -3.63 -2.25 5.09
C VAL A 54 -5.14 -2.19 4.97
N ARG A 55 -5.80 -3.22 5.47
CA ARG A 55 -7.25 -3.40 5.36
C ARG A 55 -7.88 -3.55 6.73
N ASP A 56 -9.13 -3.17 6.82
CA ASP A 56 -9.98 -3.53 7.95
C ASP A 56 -10.28 -5.05 7.89
N PRO A 57 -9.97 -5.79 8.95
CA PRO A 57 -10.10 -7.25 8.93
C PRO A 57 -11.53 -7.75 8.81
N GLU A 58 -12.51 -6.97 9.28
CA GLU A 58 -13.92 -7.35 9.24
C GLU A 58 -14.53 -7.12 7.86
N THR A 59 -14.30 -5.93 7.31
CA THR A 59 -14.92 -5.50 6.06
C THR A 59 -14.08 -5.79 4.83
N GLY A 60 -12.76 -6.01 5.01
CA GLY A 60 -11.80 -6.13 3.92
C GLY A 60 -11.51 -4.83 3.17
N LYS A 61 -12.15 -3.73 3.54
CA LYS A 61 -11.95 -2.43 2.89
C LYS A 61 -10.60 -1.82 3.25
N PRO A 62 -10.02 -0.97 2.39
CA PRO A 62 -8.83 -0.20 2.74
C PRO A 62 -9.02 0.59 4.04
N SER A 63 -7.97 0.66 4.85
CA SER A 63 -8.03 1.32 6.16
C SER A 63 -6.79 2.17 6.40
N ARG A 64 -6.93 3.28 7.11
CA ARG A 64 -5.83 4.10 7.66
C ARG A 64 -5.66 3.89 9.17
N ASN A 65 -6.26 2.86 9.72
CA ASN A 65 -6.16 2.58 11.15
C ASN A 65 -4.70 2.32 11.55
N LEU A 66 -4.17 3.19 12.40
CA LEU A 66 -2.78 3.16 12.84
C LEU A 66 -2.40 1.85 13.54
N ALA A 67 -3.32 1.25 14.30
CA ALA A 67 -3.05 0.00 14.99
C ALA A 67 -2.80 -1.14 14.00
N TYR A 68 -3.57 -1.20 12.91
CA TYR A 68 -3.38 -2.21 11.87
C TYR A 68 -2.06 -2.00 11.11
N TYR A 69 -1.69 -0.74 10.82
CA TYR A 69 -0.40 -0.42 10.20
C TYR A 69 0.78 -0.82 11.08
N ARG A 70 0.70 -0.54 12.39
CA ARG A 70 1.72 -0.96 13.36
C ARG A 70 1.86 -2.47 13.38
N GLU A 71 0.76 -3.19 13.50
CA GLU A 71 0.79 -4.65 13.55
C GLU A 71 1.43 -5.25 12.29
N VAL A 72 1.07 -4.77 11.08
CA VAL A 72 1.71 -5.24 9.84
C VAL A 72 3.21 -4.93 9.85
N THR A 73 3.58 -3.71 10.23
CA THR A 73 4.98 -3.26 10.24
C THR A 73 5.81 -4.06 11.24
N ASP A 74 5.32 -4.18 12.47
CA ASP A 74 6.04 -4.88 13.55
C ASP A 74 6.24 -6.34 13.17
N ARG A 75 5.20 -7.05 12.71
CA ARG A 75 5.31 -8.45 12.28
C ARG A 75 6.35 -8.68 11.18
N ILE A 76 6.42 -7.77 10.19
CA ILE A 76 7.41 -7.89 9.12
C ILE A 76 8.81 -7.56 9.65
N ARG A 77 8.95 -6.54 10.51
CA ARG A 77 10.24 -6.13 11.08
C ARG A 77 10.80 -7.11 12.11
N ASP A 78 9.91 -7.78 12.85
CA ASP A 78 10.30 -8.81 13.82
C ASP A 78 10.63 -10.15 13.14
N SER A 79 10.41 -10.27 11.84
CA SER A 79 10.80 -11.45 11.07
C SER A 79 12.26 -11.35 10.60
N ASP A 80 12.86 -12.48 10.27
CA ASP A 80 14.26 -12.58 9.82
C ASP A 80 14.45 -12.20 8.34
N VAL A 81 13.42 -11.68 7.65
CA VAL A 81 13.54 -11.34 6.23
C VAL A 81 14.16 -9.96 6.02
N ASP A 82 15.09 -9.88 5.08
CA ASP A 82 15.65 -8.60 4.60
C ASP A 82 14.82 -8.12 3.39
N VAL A 83 13.92 -7.20 3.65
CA VAL A 83 12.99 -6.70 2.63
C VAL A 83 12.67 -5.21 2.83
N VAL A 84 12.55 -4.48 1.75
CA VAL A 84 12.03 -3.11 1.78
C VAL A 84 10.51 -3.16 1.93
N LEU A 85 9.99 -2.61 3.02
CA LEU A 85 8.56 -2.47 3.25
C LEU A 85 8.05 -1.14 2.68
N ASN A 86 7.20 -1.23 1.68
CA ASN A 86 6.51 -0.09 1.07
C ASN A 86 5.04 -0.10 1.52
N LEU A 87 4.65 0.87 2.33
CA LEU A 87 3.27 1.04 2.80
C LEU A 87 2.55 2.07 1.93
N THR A 88 1.29 1.78 1.60
CA THR A 88 0.49 2.70 0.78
C THR A 88 0.09 3.96 1.53
N ALA A 89 0.21 5.12 0.87
CA ALA A 89 -0.39 6.39 1.27
C ALA A 89 -1.46 6.84 0.24
N GLY A 90 -2.02 5.91 -0.53
CA GLY A 90 -2.93 6.19 -1.63
C GLY A 90 -4.33 6.65 -1.20
N MET A 91 -4.85 6.12 -0.09
CA MET A 91 -6.17 6.52 0.43
C MET A 91 -6.25 8.01 0.70
N GLY A 92 -7.38 8.61 0.36
CA GLY A 92 -7.59 10.04 0.52
C GLY A 92 -7.09 10.86 -0.67
N GLY A 93 -6.95 10.24 -1.83
CA GLY A 93 -6.54 10.89 -3.06
C GLY A 93 -7.46 10.63 -4.24
N ASP A 94 -8.62 10.01 -4.02
CA ASP A 94 -9.54 9.66 -5.09
C ASP A 94 -10.58 10.77 -5.31
N ILE A 95 -10.74 11.18 -6.57
CA ILE A 95 -11.78 12.11 -6.99
C ILE A 95 -12.70 11.38 -7.96
N VAL A 96 -13.98 11.36 -7.65
CA VAL A 96 -15.02 10.89 -8.55
C VAL A 96 -15.77 12.11 -9.10
N PHE A 97 -15.68 12.31 -10.40
CA PHE A 97 -16.40 13.37 -11.06
C PHE A 97 -17.85 12.98 -11.31
N GLY A 98 -18.72 13.97 -11.42
CA GLY A 98 -20.08 13.80 -11.91
C GLY A 98 -20.11 13.32 -13.37
N GLY A 99 -21.28 13.38 -14.02
CA GLY A 99 -21.39 13.03 -15.43
C GLY A 99 -20.60 13.97 -16.35
N THR A 100 -20.35 13.54 -17.58
CA THR A 100 -19.59 14.30 -18.59
C THR A 100 -20.11 15.71 -18.83
N GLU A 101 -21.42 15.89 -18.70
CA GLU A 101 -22.10 17.20 -18.89
C GLU A 101 -21.92 18.12 -17.66
N ASN A 102 -21.86 17.54 -16.45
CA ASN A 102 -21.75 18.26 -15.19
C ASN A 102 -20.72 17.54 -14.28
N PRO A 103 -19.43 17.76 -14.49
CA PRO A 103 -18.38 17.08 -13.71
C PRO A 103 -18.30 17.56 -12.25
N LEU A 104 -18.84 18.75 -11.96
CA LEU A 104 -18.86 19.31 -10.61
C LEU A 104 -20.31 19.55 -10.14
N PRO A 105 -20.60 19.45 -8.83
CA PRO A 105 -19.66 19.05 -7.77
C PRO A 105 -19.20 17.61 -7.92
N VAL A 106 -18.10 17.27 -7.24
CA VAL A 106 -17.59 15.88 -7.23
C VAL A 106 -18.65 14.92 -6.70
N ALA A 107 -18.66 13.71 -7.27
CA ALA A 107 -19.67 12.70 -6.94
C ALA A 107 -19.32 11.96 -5.64
N GLU A 108 -20.31 11.20 -5.17
CA GLU A 108 -20.17 10.26 -4.06
C GLU A 108 -19.02 9.26 -4.37
N GLY A 109 -18.22 8.92 -3.37
CA GLY A 109 -17.03 8.10 -3.50
C GLY A 109 -15.73 8.90 -3.59
N THR A 110 -15.80 10.24 -3.69
CA THR A 110 -14.63 11.11 -3.53
C THR A 110 -14.16 11.08 -2.08
N ASP A 111 -12.86 10.79 -1.87
CA ASP A 111 -12.24 10.75 -0.53
C ASP A 111 -11.02 11.67 -0.43
N MET A 112 -11.02 12.80 -1.12
CA MET A 112 -9.92 13.76 -1.06
C MET A 112 -9.74 14.36 0.32
N ILE A 113 -8.55 14.21 0.89
CA ILE A 113 -8.13 14.79 2.17
C ILE A 113 -6.80 15.52 2.04
N GLY A 114 -6.45 16.30 3.06
CA GLY A 114 -5.18 17.03 3.11
C GLY A 114 -3.95 16.11 3.11
N ALA A 115 -2.84 16.58 2.56
CA ALA A 115 -1.63 15.77 2.41
C ALA A 115 -1.09 15.27 3.75
N GLU A 116 -1.15 16.08 4.79
CA GLU A 116 -0.69 15.73 6.14
C GLU A 116 -1.52 14.57 6.72
N GLU A 117 -2.83 14.68 6.67
CA GLU A 117 -3.74 13.61 7.14
C GLU A 117 -3.56 12.33 6.34
N ARG A 118 -3.34 12.47 5.02
CA ARG A 118 -3.15 11.35 4.11
C ARG A 118 -1.95 10.48 4.45
N VAL A 119 -0.86 11.07 4.95
CA VAL A 119 0.39 10.36 5.27
C VAL A 119 0.60 10.13 6.77
N ALA A 120 -0.25 10.67 7.64
CA ALA A 120 -0.06 10.63 9.09
C ALA A 120 0.18 9.23 9.64
N HIS A 121 -0.55 8.22 9.16
CA HIS A 121 -0.40 6.83 9.58
C HIS A 121 0.94 6.21 9.15
N ILE A 122 1.48 6.64 8.01
CA ILE A 122 2.79 6.19 7.54
C ILE A 122 3.90 6.79 8.40
N ILE A 123 3.82 8.10 8.64
CA ILE A 123 4.78 8.81 9.50
C ILE A 123 4.81 8.17 10.91
N ALA A 124 3.64 7.82 11.43
CA ALA A 124 3.50 7.26 12.78
C ALA A 124 4.07 5.83 12.94
N VAL A 125 4.25 5.07 11.86
CA VAL A 125 4.87 3.73 11.88
C VAL A 125 6.29 3.71 11.32
N SER A 126 6.73 4.79 10.66
CA SER A 126 8.07 4.88 10.08
C SER A 126 9.10 5.21 11.15
N TYR A 127 9.83 4.22 11.61
CA TYR A 127 10.87 4.41 12.61
C TYR A 127 12.21 4.90 12.05
N THR A 128 12.50 4.77 10.75
CA THR A 128 13.86 5.06 10.28
C THR A 128 14.01 5.62 8.86
N HIS A 129 13.15 5.37 7.93
CA HIS A 129 13.31 5.89 6.56
C HIS A 129 11.96 6.08 5.90
N LEU A 130 11.53 7.32 5.75
CA LEU A 130 10.51 7.72 4.80
C LEU A 130 11.13 7.65 3.39
N THR A 131 11.01 6.54 2.72
CA THR A 131 10.97 6.60 1.28
C THR A 131 9.56 7.06 0.93
N LEU A 132 9.39 8.37 0.78
CA LEU A 132 8.21 8.91 0.10
C LEU A 132 8.14 8.20 -1.24
N PRO A 133 7.01 7.58 -1.61
CA PRO A 133 6.83 7.17 -2.98
C PRO A 133 7.06 8.42 -3.80
N THR A 134 8.03 8.38 -4.69
CA THR A 134 8.23 9.43 -5.67
C THR A 134 6.95 9.47 -6.47
N ILE A 135 6.08 10.42 -6.17
CA ILE A 135 4.96 10.74 -7.03
C ILE A 135 5.61 11.34 -8.26
N LEU A 136 5.79 10.52 -9.27
CA LEU A 136 6.11 11.02 -10.59
C LEU A 136 4.85 11.75 -11.03
N LEU A 137 4.83 13.06 -10.83
CA LEU A 137 3.90 13.92 -11.52
C LEU A 137 4.36 13.94 -12.97
N VAL A 138 3.68 13.20 -13.81
CA VAL A 138 3.76 13.35 -15.27
C VAL A 138 2.72 14.36 -15.70
#